data_889b932be065e4ac98666bd59f9710fd
#
_entry.id   889b932be065e4ac98666bd59f9710fd
#
_cell.length_a   1.000
_cell.length_b   1.000
_cell.length_c   1.000
_cell.angle_alpha   90.00
_cell.angle_beta   90.00
_cell.angle_gamma   90.00
#
_symmetry.space_group_name_H-M   'P 1'
#
loop_
_entity.id
_entity.type
_entity.pdbx_description
1 polymer ?
#
loop_
_entity_poly.entity_id
_entity_poly.type
_entity_poly.pdbx_seq_one_letter_code
_entity_poly.pdbx_strand_id
1 'polypeptide(L)'
;MKLNIFGKKGTSKDGRAFPIYLSTLTKKDGTEIKVSVKFRQDAKQPELADCPCVIEVDKKNANLTIKEIKDPETGELLYDENSGEVKTSKTLWVAAWKMVGPYVDHSLDDFEG
;
A
#
# COMPACT_ATOMS: atom_id res chain seq x y z
N MET A 1 1.66 -3.89 -14.28
CA MET A 1 1.72 -2.78 -13.32
C MET A 1 2.80 -3.05 -12.29
N LYS A 2 3.74 -2.14 -12.15
CA LYS A 2 4.80 -2.25 -11.16
C LYS A 2 4.44 -1.47 -9.90
N LEU A 3 4.67 -2.09 -8.75
CA LEU A 3 4.38 -1.49 -7.45
C LEU A 3 5.65 -1.44 -6.61
N ASN A 4 5.87 -0.30 -5.96
CA ASN A 4 6.92 -0.17 -4.95
C ASN A 4 6.31 -0.59 -3.61
N ILE A 5 6.84 -1.63 -2.99
CA ILE A 5 6.33 -2.16 -1.73
C ILE A 5 7.24 -1.75 -0.60
N PHE A 6 6.69 -1.04 0.36
CA PHE A 6 7.37 -0.65 1.59
C PHE A 6 6.79 -1.48 2.73
N GLY A 7 7.64 -2.22 3.42
CA GLY A 7 7.22 -3.07 4.52
C GLY A 7 7.62 -2.50 5.87
N LYS A 8 6.77 -2.68 6.86
CA LYS A 8 7.09 -2.35 8.25
C LYS A 8 6.43 -3.35 9.18
N LYS A 9 6.95 -3.43 10.41
CA LYS A 9 6.34 -4.26 11.46
C LYS A 9 5.24 -3.48 12.16
N GLY A 10 4.05 -4.09 12.24
CA GLY A 10 3.00 -3.63 13.11
C GLY A 10 2.89 -4.55 14.32
N THR A 11 2.25 -4.09 15.37
CA THR A 11 1.99 -4.88 16.56
C THR A 11 0.50 -4.85 16.87
N SER A 12 -0.11 -6.03 17.04
CA SER A 12 -1.51 -6.14 17.40
C SER A 12 -1.71 -5.86 18.89
N LYS A 13 -2.97 -5.72 19.31
CA LYS A 13 -3.31 -5.45 20.72
C LYS A 13 -2.83 -6.53 21.67
N ASP A 14 -2.74 -7.78 21.20
CA ASP A 14 -2.25 -8.92 21.98
C ASP A 14 -0.73 -9.12 21.89
N GLY A 15 -0.02 -8.16 21.32
CA GLY A 15 1.45 -8.16 21.26
C GLY A 15 2.05 -8.96 20.12
N ARG A 16 1.25 -9.47 19.20
CA ARG A 16 1.76 -10.22 18.05
C ARG A 16 2.27 -9.27 16.97
N ALA A 17 3.46 -9.55 16.44
CA ALA A 17 4.01 -8.82 15.33
C ALA A 17 3.39 -9.32 14.01
N PHE A 18 3.09 -8.39 13.11
CA PHE A 18 2.59 -8.72 11.77
C PHE A 18 3.19 -7.79 10.73
N PRO A 19 3.36 -8.23 9.48
CA PRO A 19 3.87 -7.36 8.42
C PRO A 19 2.78 -6.43 7.91
N ILE A 20 3.17 -5.18 7.65
CA ILE A 20 2.32 -4.17 7.01
C ILE A 20 3.00 -3.77 5.72
N TYR A 21 2.29 -3.85 4.60
CA TYR A 21 2.80 -3.46 3.29
C TYR A 21 2.07 -2.23 2.78
N LEU A 22 2.84 -1.27 2.28
CA LEU A 22 2.33 0.00 1.76
C LEU A 22 2.87 0.23 0.36
N SER A 23 2.10 0.92 -0.46
CA SER A 23 2.52 1.31 -1.79
C SER A 23 1.93 2.67 -2.15
N THR A 24 2.41 3.23 -3.26
CA THR A 24 1.89 4.48 -3.81
C THR A 24 1.42 4.22 -5.24
N LEU A 25 0.21 4.63 -5.54
CA LEU A 25 -0.35 4.57 -6.89
C LEU A 25 -0.40 5.96 -7.48
N THR A 26 -0.07 6.08 -8.77
CA THR A 26 -0.14 7.35 -9.51
C THR A 26 -1.40 7.35 -10.37
N LYS A 27 -2.24 8.35 -10.18
CA LYS A 27 -3.43 8.56 -11.01
C LYS A 27 -3.04 9.13 -12.37
N LYS A 28 -3.98 9.12 -13.31
CA LYS A 28 -3.78 9.65 -14.67
C LYS A 28 -3.40 11.14 -14.69
N ASP A 29 -3.84 11.89 -13.69
CA ASP A 29 -3.53 13.32 -13.55
C ASP A 29 -2.17 13.59 -12.88
N GLY A 30 -1.43 12.55 -12.54
CA GLY A 30 -0.13 12.66 -11.87
C GLY A 30 -0.21 12.68 -10.35
N THR A 31 -1.40 12.68 -9.78
CA THR A 31 -1.57 12.68 -8.32
C THR A 31 -1.22 11.30 -7.74
N GLU A 32 -0.41 11.29 -6.68
CA GLU A 32 -0.06 10.07 -5.98
C GLU A 32 -1.01 9.81 -4.82
N ILE A 33 -1.43 8.55 -4.67
CA ILE A 33 -2.22 8.10 -3.53
C ILE A 33 -1.51 6.96 -2.82
N LYS A 34 -1.51 7.04 -1.49
CA LYS A 34 -0.95 5.98 -0.65
C LYS A 34 -2.01 4.93 -0.41
N VAL A 35 -1.63 3.65 -0.53
CA VAL A 35 -2.54 2.52 -0.33
C VAL A 35 -1.88 1.50 0.58
N SER A 36 -2.69 0.79 1.36
CA SER A 36 -2.26 -0.42 2.05
C SER A 36 -2.33 -1.57 1.06
N VAL A 37 -1.31 -2.42 1.05
CA VAL A 37 -1.27 -3.58 0.16
C VAL A 37 -1.51 -4.83 1.00
N LYS A 38 -2.51 -5.61 0.60
CA LYS A 38 -2.82 -6.90 1.23
C LYS A 38 -2.74 -7.99 0.18
N PHE A 39 -2.15 -9.10 0.56
CA PHE A 39 -2.00 -10.27 -0.30
C PHE A 39 -3.08 -11.29 0.07
N ARG A 40 -3.73 -11.88 -0.94
CA ARG A 40 -4.73 -12.91 -0.70
C ARG A 40 -4.07 -14.15 -0.09
N GLN A 41 -4.86 -14.98 0.59
CA GLN A 41 -4.39 -16.19 1.29
C GLN A 41 -3.56 -17.11 0.41
N ASP A 42 -3.93 -17.24 -0.86
CA ASP A 42 -3.25 -18.09 -1.83
C ASP A 42 -2.07 -17.40 -2.51
N ALA A 43 -1.86 -16.11 -2.25
CA ALA A 43 -0.72 -15.36 -2.76
C ALA A 43 0.40 -15.33 -1.73
N LYS A 44 1.62 -15.62 -2.18
CA LYS A 44 2.79 -15.56 -1.32
C LYS A 44 3.12 -14.10 -1.00
N GLN A 45 3.35 -13.80 0.28
CA GLN A 45 3.75 -12.45 0.69
C GLN A 45 5.26 -12.26 0.52
N PRO A 46 5.72 -11.05 0.12
CA PRO A 46 7.14 -10.75 0.19
C PRO A 46 7.60 -10.68 1.64
N GLU A 47 8.84 -11.04 1.90
CA GLU A 47 9.41 -10.95 3.24
C GLU A 47 9.76 -9.50 3.59
N LEU A 48 9.61 -9.13 4.86
CA LEU A 48 9.97 -7.77 5.30
C LEU A 48 11.45 -7.47 5.06
N ALA A 49 12.31 -8.47 5.12
CA ALA A 49 13.73 -8.31 4.84
C ALA A 49 14.01 -7.92 3.39
N ASP A 50 13.11 -8.26 2.48
CA ASP A 50 13.24 -7.92 1.05
C ASP A 50 12.67 -6.52 0.73
N CYS A 51 11.98 -5.90 1.69
CA CYS A 51 11.41 -4.57 1.51
C CYS A 51 12.43 -3.48 1.88
N PRO A 52 12.39 -2.33 1.21
CA PRO A 52 11.52 -2.00 0.10
C PRO A 52 11.89 -2.73 -1.20
N CYS A 53 10.88 -3.10 -1.95
CA CYS A 53 11.08 -3.85 -3.19
C CYS A 53 10.06 -3.43 -4.25
N VAL A 54 10.30 -3.85 -5.49
CA VAL A 54 9.39 -3.61 -6.60
C VAL A 54 8.82 -4.96 -7.03
N ILE A 55 7.51 -5.01 -7.17
CA ILE A 55 6.81 -6.20 -7.67
C ILE A 55 6.02 -5.86 -8.93
N GLU A 56 5.78 -6.86 -9.75
CA GLU A 56 4.91 -6.75 -10.91
C GLU A 56 3.59 -7.48 -10.64
N VAL A 57 2.48 -6.79 -10.91
CA VAL A 57 1.14 -7.31 -10.70
C VAL A 57 0.30 -7.04 -11.94
N ASP A 58 -0.37 -8.06 -12.47
CA ASP A 58 -1.36 -7.87 -13.52
C ASP A 58 -2.59 -7.17 -12.96
N LYS A 59 -3.21 -6.29 -13.75
CA LYS A 59 -4.41 -5.57 -13.34
C LYS A 59 -5.55 -6.51 -12.93
N LYS A 60 -5.67 -7.65 -13.57
CA LYS A 60 -6.68 -8.67 -13.24
C LYS A 60 -6.45 -9.32 -11.87
N ASN A 61 -5.23 -9.26 -11.35
CA ASN A 61 -4.84 -9.83 -10.06
C ASN A 61 -4.76 -8.78 -8.95
N ALA A 62 -5.15 -7.54 -9.26
CA ALA A 62 -5.15 -6.44 -8.32
C ALA A 62 -6.54 -5.82 -8.23
N ASN A 63 -7.00 -5.56 -7.01
CA ASN A 63 -8.30 -4.96 -6.77
C ASN A 63 -8.17 -3.86 -5.71
N LEU A 64 -8.53 -2.63 -6.09
CA LEU A 64 -8.50 -1.50 -5.18
C LEU A 64 -9.86 -1.37 -4.50
N THR A 65 -9.84 -1.41 -3.16
CA THR A 65 -11.01 -1.20 -2.33
C THR A 65 -10.86 0.12 -1.58
N ILE A 66 -11.88 0.97 -1.66
CA ILE A 66 -11.91 2.24 -0.95
C ILE A 66 -13.05 2.19 0.05
N LYS A 67 -12.75 2.42 1.33
CA LYS A 67 -13.74 2.44 2.41
C LYS A 67 -13.71 3.78 3.11
N GLU A 68 -14.87 4.30 3.45
CA GLU A 68 -14.97 5.49 4.28
C GLU A 68 -14.62 5.16 5.72
N ILE A 69 -13.86 6.05 6.36
CA ILE A 69 -13.45 5.86 7.75
C ILE A 69 -14.53 6.46 8.65
N LYS A 70 -15.02 5.65 9.59
CA LYS A 70 -16.02 6.07 10.58
C LYS A 70 -15.40 6.07 11.97
N ASP A 71 -15.90 6.98 12.80
CA ASP A 71 -15.53 6.99 14.22
C ASP A 71 -16.08 5.71 14.87
N PRO A 72 -15.22 4.90 15.52
CA PRO A 72 -15.67 3.65 16.14
C PRO A 72 -16.64 3.87 17.33
N GLU A 73 -16.63 5.06 17.94
CA GLU A 73 -17.50 5.36 19.08
C GLU A 73 -18.88 5.88 18.65
N THR A 74 -18.92 6.75 17.64
CA THR A 74 -20.17 7.42 17.22
C THR A 74 -20.74 6.85 15.92
N GLY A 75 -19.94 6.17 15.11
CA GLY A 75 -20.35 5.68 13.80
C GLY A 75 -20.45 6.77 12.74
N GLU A 76 -20.08 7.99 13.07
CA GLU A 76 -20.10 9.11 12.12
C GLU A 76 -18.90 9.08 11.21
N LEU A 77 -19.06 9.60 9.98
CA LEU A 77 -17.97 9.72 9.02
C LEU A 77 -16.93 10.71 9.52
N LEU A 78 -15.65 10.36 9.34
CA LEU A 78 -14.55 11.28 9.65
C LEU A 78 -14.22 12.10 8.40
N TYR A 79 -13.92 13.37 8.59
CA TYR A 79 -13.61 14.29 7.51
C TYR A 79 -12.18 14.81 7.64
N ASP A 80 -11.56 15.04 6.49
CA ASP A 80 -10.24 15.68 6.45
C ASP A 80 -10.39 17.17 6.78
N GLU A 81 -9.61 17.65 7.73
CA GLU A 81 -9.68 19.04 8.18
C GLU A 81 -9.23 20.03 7.09
N ASN A 82 -8.36 19.61 6.20
CA ASN A 82 -7.81 20.49 5.17
C ASN A 82 -8.68 20.59 3.93
N SER A 83 -9.29 19.47 3.50
CA SER A 83 -10.09 19.43 2.27
C SER A 83 -11.58 19.40 2.50
N GLY A 84 -12.03 19.06 3.71
CA GLY A 84 -13.45 18.88 4.04
C GLY A 84 -14.07 17.61 3.45
N GLU A 85 -13.25 16.78 2.79
CA GLU A 85 -13.73 15.52 2.22
C GLU A 85 -13.71 14.40 3.25
N VAL A 86 -14.52 13.37 3.03
CA VAL A 86 -14.57 12.20 3.90
C VAL A 86 -13.23 11.47 3.84
N LYS A 87 -12.68 11.15 5.01
CA LYS A 87 -11.46 10.33 5.08
C LYS A 87 -11.76 8.93 4.57
N THR A 88 -10.87 8.42 3.73
CA THR A 88 -11.01 7.08 3.16
C THR A 88 -9.76 6.24 3.42
N SER A 89 -9.99 4.94 3.57
CA SER A 89 -8.92 3.94 3.62
C SER A 89 -8.87 3.22 2.29
N LYS A 90 -7.72 3.23 1.65
CA LYS A 90 -7.53 2.58 0.36
C LYS A 90 -6.67 1.33 0.53
N THR A 91 -7.19 0.20 0.09
CA THR A 91 -6.51 -1.09 0.18
C THR A 91 -6.42 -1.72 -1.20
N LEU A 92 -5.20 -2.08 -1.59
CA LEU A 92 -4.98 -2.81 -2.83
C LEU A 92 -4.79 -4.29 -2.49
N TRP A 93 -5.71 -5.13 -2.98
CA TRP A 93 -5.65 -6.58 -2.80
C TRP A 93 -4.91 -7.20 -3.97
N VAL A 94 -3.90 -8.01 -3.68
CA VAL A 94 -3.07 -8.67 -4.70
C VAL A 94 -3.29 -10.17 -4.62
N ALA A 95 -3.75 -10.76 -5.73
CA ALA A 95 -3.99 -12.20 -5.83
C ALA A 95 -2.77 -12.96 -6.34
N ALA A 96 -1.95 -12.32 -7.18
CA ALA A 96 -0.71 -12.91 -7.71
C ALA A 96 0.26 -11.80 -8.09
N TRP A 97 1.54 -12.04 -7.89
CA TRP A 97 2.59 -11.06 -8.17
C TRP A 97 3.91 -11.74 -8.48
N LYS A 98 4.83 -10.97 -9.04
CA LYS A 98 6.17 -11.44 -9.38
C LYS A 98 7.19 -10.44 -8.87
N MET A 99 8.28 -10.92 -8.26
CA MET A 99 9.35 -10.06 -7.79
C MET A 99 10.13 -9.48 -8.98
N VAL A 100 10.28 -8.16 -9.01
CA VAL A 100 11.11 -7.46 -9.98
C VAL A 100 12.51 -7.26 -9.43
N GLY A 101 12.62 -6.75 -8.20
CA GLY A 101 13.90 -6.51 -7.57
C GLY A 101 13.78 -5.54 -6.40
N PRO A 102 14.92 -5.16 -5.80
CA PRO A 102 14.91 -4.19 -4.72
C PRO A 102 14.48 -2.81 -5.23
N TYR A 103 13.86 -2.05 -4.33
CA TYR A 103 13.51 -0.65 -4.63
C TYR A 103 14.77 0.21 -4.68
N VAL A 104 14.90 0.98 -5.74
CA VAL A 104 16.00 1.94 -5.91
C VAL A 104 15.39 3.33 -5.96
N ASP A 105 15.92 4.22 -5.12
CA ASP A 105 15.49 5.61 -5.13
C ASP A 105 16.15 6.32 -6.32
N HIS A 106 15.36 6.61 -7.33
CA HIS A 106 15.83 7.23 -8.57
C HIS A 106 16.34 8.66 -8.38
N SER A 107 15.98 9.31 -7.28
CA SER A 107 16.46 10.67 -7.01
C SER A 107 17.96 10.73 -6.82
N LEU A 108 18.58 9.66 -6.33
CA LEU A 108 20.03 9.57 -6.19
C LEU A 108 20.72 9.36 -7.53
N ASP A 109 20.11 8.60 -8.42
CA ASP A 109 20.64 8.35 -9.75
C ASP A 109 20.70 9.63 -10.59
N ASP A 110 19.72 10.51 -10.42
CA ASP A 110 19.70 11.80 -11.10
C ASP A 110 20.84 12.71 -10.66
N PHE A 111 21.30 12.58 -9.41
CA PHE A 111 22.43 13.34 -8.91
C PHE A 111 23.77 12.83 -9.38
N GLU A 112 23.91 11.55 -9.58
CA GLU A 112 25.14 10.91 -10.01
C GLU A 112 25.31 10.90 -11.53
N GLY A 113 24.23 11.06 -12.24
CA GLY A 113 24.19 11.08 -13.69
C GLY A 113 24.52 12.43 -14.27
#